data_ac2b41733b536882c884861c0efa25b3
#
_entry.id   ac2b41733b536882c884861c0efa25b3
#
_cell.length_a   1.000
_cell.length_b   1.000
_cell.length_c   1.000
_cell.angle_alpha   90.00
_cell.angle_beta   90.00
_cell.angle_gamma   90.00
#
_symmetry.space_group_name_H-M   'P 1'
#
loop_
_entity.id
_entity.type
_entity.pdbx_description
1 polymer ?
#
loop_
_entity_poly.entity_id
_entity_poly.type
_entity_poly.pdbx_seq_one_letter_code
_entity_poly.pdbx_strand_id
1 'polypeptide(L)'
;ALAERWDLRWKLDAPQLKSLIPGLSGTVASAGRLAGSRDRPAIAATFTVQNLNYGDHRIQQARGEIDVDTGGVSRSRLQLTGQGLTLGGQAWQTVSLNGSGTPAAHELKAELAGEPGRFLLTLAGSLQLPAQVWQGRIAQLTLKDTVAGAWSLDQPATVRASAQEANLGAACLSSAPTRLCLQGQWNAARGITGRVQLSNLTPERFKTFLPEGVNLTTRVNGEATVSGQPGGAMQ
;
A
#
# COMPACT_ATOMS: atom_id res chain seq x y z
N ALA A 1 -39.86 2.40 -1.21
CA ALA A 1 -38.89 1.60 -1.92
C ALA A 1 -38.26 0.65 -0.90
N LEU A 2 -38.46 -0.66 -1.06
CA LEU A 2 -37.75 -1.67 -0.28
C LEU A 2 -36.27 -1.55 -0.66
N ALA A 3 -35.42 -1.17 0.28
CA ALA A 3 -33.97 -1.18 0.08
C ALA A 3 -33.57 -2.62 -0.25
N GLU A 4 -33.02 -2.85 -1.45
CA GLU A 4 -32.55 -4.15 -1.84
C GLU A 4 -31.48 -4.60 -0.86
N ARG A 5 -31.77 -5.62 -0.12
CA ARG A 5 -30.82 -6.25 0.82
C ARG A 5 -30.25 -7.49 0.16
N TRP A 6 -28.94 -7.57 0.16
CA TRP A 6 -28.22 -8.74 -0.33
C TRP A 6 -27.98 -9.74 0.80
N ASP A 7 -28.02 -11.00 0.45
CA ASP A 7 -27.52 -12.12 1.26
C ASP A 7 -26.96 -13.17 0.30
N LEU A 8 -25.76 -12.93 -0.18
CA LEU A 8 -25.04 -13.80 -1.09
C LEU A 8 -23.99 -14.60 -0.33
N ARG A 9 -24.01 -15.91 -0.50
CA ARG A 9 -22.96 -16.81 0.02
C ARG A 9 -22.24 -17.46 -1.14
N TRP A 10 -20.95 -17.63 -1.01
CA TRP A 10 -20.15 -18.35 -2.00
C TRP A 10 -19.19 -19.32 -1.36
N LYS A 11 -18.86 -20.35 -2.10
CA LYS A 11 -17.73 -21.24 -1.89
C LYS A 11 -17.11 -21.48 -3.24
N LEU A 12 -15.88 -21.02 -3.41
CA LEU A 12 -15.08 -21.18 -4.62
C LEU A 12 -13.93 -22.11 -4.31
N ASP A 13 -13.73 -23.08 -5.18
CA ASP A 13 -12.55 -23.93 -5.20
C ASP A 13 -12.06 -23.99 -6.65
N ALA A 14 -10.91 -23.41 -6.91
CA ALA A 14 -10.29 -23.34 -8.23
C ALA A 14 -8.90 -24.00 -8.17
N PRO A 15 -8.84 -25.33 -8.27
CA PRO A 15 -7.59 -26.09 -8.16
C PRO A 15 -6.66 -25.91 -9.36
N GLN A 16 -7.15 -25.35 -10.46
CA GLN A 16 -6.40 -25.14 -11.71
C GLN A 16 -6.81 -23.83 -12.38
N LEU A 17 -6.17 -22.72 -11.98
CA LEU A 17 -6.47 -21.41 -12.57
C LEU A 17 -6.12 -21.29 -14.05
N LYS A 18 -5.20 -22.11 -14.53
CA LYS A 18 -4.79 -22.17 -15.96
C LYS A 18 -5.98 -22.42 -16.90
N SER A 19 -7.01 -23.14 -16.44
CA SER A 19 -8.21 -23.40 -17.23
C SER A 19 -9.16 -22.21 -17.33
N LEU A 20 -9.04 -21.23 -16.44
CA LEU A 20 -9.90 -20.05 -16.37
C LEU A 20 -9.26 -18.83 -17.03
N ILE A 21 -7.97 -18.63 -16.84
CA ILE A 21 -7.23 -17.46 -17.35
C ILE A 21 -5.91 -17.94 -17.97
N PRO A 22 -5.69 -17.71 -19.27
CA PRO A 22 -4.42 -18.04 -19.90
C PRO A 22 -3.23 -17.35 -19.22
N GLY A 23 -2.17 -18.12 -18.95
CA GLY A 23 -0.96 -17.61 -18.30
C GLY A 23 -1.03 -17.55 -16.77
N LEU A 24 -2.21 -17.74 -16.17
CA LEU A 24 -2.36 -17.82 -14.72
C LEU A 24 -2.28 -19.29 -14.28
N SER A 25 -1.43 -19.59 -13.30
CA SER A 25 -1.34 -20.92 -12.68
C SER A 25 -1.43 -20.84 -11.17
N GLY A 26 -1.74 -21.96 -10.52
CA GLY A 26 -1.90 -22.05 -9.07
C GLY A 26 -3.30 -22.46 -8.67
N THR A 27 -3.56 -22.40 -7.37
CA THR A 27 -4.86 -22.75 -6.77
C THR A 27 -5.39 -21.60 -5.93
N VAL A 28 -6.70 -21.42 -5.96
CA VAL A 28 -7.41 -20.44 -5.11
C VAL A 28 -8.64 -21.11 -4.53
N ALA A 29 -8.81 -20.97 -3.21
CA ALA A 29 -10.05 -21.31 -2.55
C ALA A 29 -10.56 -20.08 -1.78
N SER A 30 -11.87 -19.86 -1.79
CA SER A 30 -12.52 -18.77 -1.07
C SER A 30 -13.90 -19.19 -0.63
N ALA A 31 -14.28 -18.76 0.58
CA ALA A 31 -15.64 -18.87 1.08
C ALA A 31 -16.03 -17.58 1.76
N GLY A 32 -17.31 -17.18 1.63
CA GLY A 32 -17.73 -15.94 2.25
C GLY A 32 -19.21 -15.66 2.14
N ARG A 33 -19.59 -14.51 2.70
CA ARG A 33 -20.93 -13.95 2.68
C ARG A 33 -20.85 -12.45 2.44
N LEU A 34 -21.67 -11.98 1.52
CA LEU A 34 -21.98 -10.56 1.32
C LEU A 34 -23.42 -10.32 1.78
N ALA A 35 -23.61 -9.44 2.74
CA ALA A 35 -24.92 -9.13 3.30
C ALA A 35 -25.12 -7.60 3.41
N GLY A 36 -26.35 -7.16 3.65
CA GLY A 36 -26.66 -5.74 3.86
C GLY A 36 -27.28 -5.08 2.64
N SER A 37 -27.36 -3.75 2.67
CA SER A 37 -27.83 -2.94 1.54
C SER A 37 -26.68 -2.55 0.61
N ARG A 38 -27.00 -2.08 -0.59
CA ARG A 38 -26.03 -1.58 -1.57
C ARG A 38 -25.12 -0.49 -1.00
N ASP A 39 -25.71 0.40 -0.17
CA ASP A 39 -24.98 1.54 0.41
C ASP A 39 -24.22 1.17 1.70
N ARG A 40 -24.57 0.03 2.32
CA ARG A 40 -23.95 -0.46 3.56
C ARG A 40 -23.74 -1.97 3.50
N PRO A 41 -22.87 -2.45 2.63
CA PRO A 41 -22.53 -3.87 2.55
C PRO A 41 -21.71 -4.32 3.77
N ALA A 42 -21.93 -5.56 4.18
CA ALA A 42 -21.06 -6.27 5.11
C ALA A 42 -20.52 -7.51 4.40
N ILE A 43 -19.21 -7.73 4.49
CA ILE A 43 -18.50 -8.83 3.85
C ILE A 43 -17.74 -9.61 4.91
N ALA A 44 -18.01 -10.90 5.01
CA ALA A 44 -17.20 -11.85 5.77
C ALA A 44 -16.66 -12.91 4.82
N ALA A 45 -15.36 -13.04 4.68
CA ALA A 45 -14.75 -13.95 3.73
C ALA A 45 -13.38 -14.46 4.19
N THR A 46 -13.06 -15.68 3.78
CA THR A 46 -11.72 -16.26 3.87
C THR A 46 -11.23 -16.63 2.48
N PHE A 47 -9.93 -16.58 2.28
CA PHE A 47 -9.31 -17.07 1.06
C PHE A 47 -7.94 -17.67 1.32
N THR A 48 -7.57 -18.61 0.47
CA THR A 48 -6.24 -19.22 0.40
C THR A 48 -5.77 -19.26 -1.04
N VAL A 49 -4.49 -19.00 -1.23
CA VAL A 49 -3.83 -19.01 -2.53
C VAL A 49 -2.56 -19.86 -2.39
N GLN A 50 -2.29 -20.73 -3.37
CA GLN A 50 -1.06 -21.51 -3.41
C GLN A 50 -0.48 -21.51 -4.82
N ASN A 51 0.84 -21.31 -4.89
CA ASN A 51 1.64 -21.39 -6.11
C ASN A 51 1.07 -20.55 -7.28
N LEU A 52 0.55 -19.37 -6.94
CA LEU A 52 0.03 -18.44 -7.94
C LEU A 52 1.20 -17.88 -8.76
N ASN A 53 1.11 -18.01 -10.08
CA ASN A 53 2.07 -17.41 -11.00
C ASN A 53 1.32 -16.72 -12.14
N TYR A 54 1.74 -15.49 -12.46
CA TYR A 54 1.23 -14.73 -13.59
C TYR A 54 2.34 -13.81 -14.13
N GLY A 55 2.83 -14.11 -15.33
CA GLY A 55 4.02 -13.42 -15.85
C GLY A 55 5.21 -13.55 -14.89
N ASP A 56 5.80 -12.42 -14.55
CA ASP A 56 6.94 -12.33 -13.61
C ASP A 56 6.52 -12.26 -12.13
N HIS A 57 5.23 -12.36 -11.86
CA HIS A 57 4.69 -12.30 -10.51
C HIS A 57 4.44 -13.71 -9.95
N ARG A 58 4.88 -13.93 -8.74
CA ARG A 58 4.71 -15.22 -8.05
C ARG A 58 4.27 -15.01 -6.61
N ILE A 59 3.39 -15.87 -6.13
CA ILE A 59 3.00 -15.98 -4.73
C ILE A 59 3.03 -17.47 -4.37
N GLN A 60 3.93 -17.85 -3.48
CA GLN A 60 4.02 -19.24 -3.06
C GLN A 60 2.81 -19.63 -2.21
N GLN A 61 2.47 -18.81 -1.23
CA GLN A 61 1.31 -18.99 -0.38
C GLN A 61 0.75 -17.65 0.08
N ALA A 62 -0.57 -17.52 0.07
CA ALA A 62 -1.25 -16.43 0.77
C ALA A 62 -2.55 -16.93 1.40
N ARG A 63 -2.94 -16.29 2.50
CA ARG A 63 -4.22 -16.51 3.16
C ARG A 63 -4.75 -15.20 3.72
N GLY A 64 -6.04 -15.07 3.76
CA GLY A 64 -6.66 -13.88 4.33
C GLY A 64 -8.02 -14.16 4.92
N GLU A 65 -8.38 -13.31 5.87
CA GLU A 65 -9.69 -13.22 6.48
C GLU A 65 -10.13 -11.76 6.45
N ILE A 66 -11.33 -11.55 5.98
CA ILE A 66 -11.98 -10.24 5.84
C ILE A 66 -13.31 -10.32 6.59
N ASP A 67 -13.52 -9.41 7.52
CA ASP A 67 -14.79 -9.19 8.19
C ASP A 67 -15.01 -7.66 8.25
N VAL A 68 -15.72 -7.13 7.27
CA VAL A 68 -15.87 -5.68 7.06
C VAL A 68 -17.35 -5.32 7.08
N ASP A 69 -17.73 -4.45 8.01
CA ASP A 69 -19.03 -3.82 8.12
C ASP A 69 -18.92 -2.33 7.77
N THR A 70 -19.33 -1.98 6.55
CA THR A 70 -19.33 -0.57 6.11
C THR A 70 -20.45 0.25 6.74
N GLY A 71 -21.45 -0.39 7.34
CA GLY A 71 -22.49 0.26 8.12
C GLY A 71 -21.99 0.84 9.45
N GLY A 72 -20.80 0.40 9.90
CA GLY A 72 -20.18 0.89 11.13
C GLY A 72 -20.85 0.40 12.41
N VAL A 73 -21.72 -0.60 12.32
CA VAL A 73 -22.41 -1.19 13.48
C VAL A 73 -21.43 -2.09 14.26
N SER A 74 -20.61 -2.84 13.54
CA SER A 74 -19.59 -3.70 14.12
C SER A 74 -18.18 -3.25 13.74
N ARG A 75 -17.21 -3.69 14.53
CA ARG A 75 -15.80 -3.44 14.26
C ARG A 75 -15.31 -4.37 13.14
N SER A 76 -14.85 -3.78 12.06
CA SER A 76 -14.26 -4.49 10.94
C SER A 76 -12.86 -5.03 11.27
N ARG A 77 -12.49 -6.14 10.63
CA ARG A 77 -11.17 -6.78 10.69
C ARG A 77 -10.73 -7.22 9.31
N LEU A 78 -9.46 -7.02 9.02
CA LEU A 78 -8.78 -7.52 7.84
C LEU A 78 -7.47 -8.16 8.29
N GLN A 79 -7.22 -9.40 7.89
CA GLN A 79 -5.94 -10.07 8.10
C GLN A 79 -5.53 -10.74 6.78
N LEU A 80 -4.34 -10.44 6.31
CA LEU A 80 -3.73 -11.06 5.15
C LEU A 80 -2.28 -11.39 5.43
N THR A 81 -1.86 -12.59 5.09
CA THR A 81 -0.47 -13.02 5.16
C THR A 81 -0.07 -13.70 3.86
N GLY A 82 1.15 -13.46 3.41
CA GLY A 82 1.73 -14.08 2.23
C GLY A 82 3.19 -14.45 2.44
N GLN A 83 3.63 -15.47 1.71
CA GLN A 83 5.01 -15.96 1.72
C GLN A 83 5.47 -16.23 0.29
N GLY A 84 6.78 -16.02 0.06
CA GLY A 84 7.44 -16.30 -1.21
C GLY A 84 6.84 -15.51 -2.37
N LEU A 85 6.79 -14.17 -2.22
CA LEU A 85 6.28 -13.27 -3.24
C LEU A 85 7.43 -12.79 -4.13
N THR A 86 7.19 -12.79 -5.45
CA THR A 86 8.03 -12.05 -6.42
C THR A 86 7.16 -11.02 -7.08
N LEU A 87 7.51 -9.74 -6.92
CA LEU A 87 6.79 -8.60 -7.47
C LEU A 87 7.79 -7.63 -8.11
N GLY A 88 7.61 -7.35 -9.42
CA GLY A 88 8.52 -6.46 -10.13
C GLY A 88 10.00 -6.89 -10.07
N GLY A 89 10.28 -8.20 -10.11
CA GLY A 89 11.61 -8.76 -10.00
C GLY A 89 12.20 -8.81 -8.58
N GLN A 90 11.48 -8.28 -7.59
CA GLN A 90 11.93 -8.26 -6.19
C GLN A 90 11.35 -9.44 -5.40
N ALA A 91 12.19 -10.13 -4.63
CA ALA A 91 11.78 -11.27 -3.80
C ALA A 91 11.44 -10.84 -2.37
N TRP A 92 10.20 -11.13 -1.96
CA TRP A 92 9.69 -10.90 -0.62
C TRP A 92 9.39 -12.23 0.07
N GLN A 93 10.02 -12.46 1.20
CA GLN A 93 9.85 -13.70 1.98
C GLN A 93 8.49 -13.70 2.69
N THR A 94 8.11 -12.56 3.27
CA THR A 94 6.85 -12.42 4.00
C THR A 94 6.17 -11.09 3.70
N VAL A 95 4.85 -11.14 3.65
CA VAL A 95 3.98 -9.97 3.58
C VAL A 95 2.86 -10.15 4.58
N SER A 96 2.53 -9.12 5.34
CA SER A 96 1.33 -9.09 6.17
C SER A 96 0.59 -7.76 6.02
N LEU A 97 -0.74 -7.84 6.06
CA LEU A 97 -1.63 -6.69 6.10
C LEU A 97 -2.69 -6.95 7.17
N ASN A 98 -2.74 -6.07 8.17
CA ASN A 98 -3.70 -6.14 9.25
C ASN A 98 -4.47 -4.84 9.34
N GLY A 99 -5.79 -4.92 9.34
CA GLY A 99 -6.68 -3.78 9.46
C GLY A 99 -7.71 -4.01 10.56
N SER A 100 -8.07 -2.97 11.28
CA SER A 100 -9.16 -3.04 12.25
C SER A 100 -9.79 -1.67 12.49
N GLY A 101 -11.06 -1.66 12.84
CA GLY A 101 -11.78 -0.44 13.20
C GLY A 101 -13.17 -0.35 12.61
N THR A 102 -13.68 0.85 12.53
CA THR A 102 -14.94 1.21 11.87
C THR A 102 -14.66 2.23 10.76
N PRO A 103 -15.60 2.53 9.88
CA PRO A 103 -15.39 3.61 8.91
C PRO A 103 -14.97 4.92 9.56
N ALA A 104 -15.50 5.26 10.73
CA ALA A 104 -15.19 6.50 11.44
C ALA A 104 -13.78 6.51 12.09
N ALA A 105 -13.22 5.34 12.41
CA ALA A 105 -11.90 5.23 13.01
C ALA A 105 -11.31 3.84 12.77
N HIS A 106 -10.26 3.76 11.95
CA HIS A 106 -9.60 2.50 11.62
C HIS A 106 -8.08 2.66 11.49
N GLU A 107 -7.41 1.55 11.65
CA GLU A 107 -5.98 1.42 11.47
C GLU A 107 -5.69 0.29 10.47
N LEU A 108 -4.68 0.50 9.64
CA LEU A 108 -4.13 -0.47 8.71
C LEU A 108 -2.62 -0.55 8.91
N LYS A 109 -2.11 -1.76 9.12
CA LYS A 109 -0.68 -2.04 9.28
C LYS A 109 -0.24 -3.00 8.20
N ALA A 110 0.76 -2.60 7.41
CA ALA A 110 1.38 -3.41 6.38
C ALA A 110 2.85 -3.66 6.72
N GLU A 111 3.29 -4.91 6.61
CA GLU A 111 4.68 -5.30 6.79
C GLU A 111 5.14 -6.16 5.62
N LEU A 112 6.33 -5.86 5.10
CA LEU A 112 7.00 -6.64 4.08
C LEU A 112 8.43 -6.91 4.54
N ALA A 113 8.91 -8.14 4.34
CA ALA A 113 10.30 -8.49 4.58
C ALA A 113 10.81 -9.39 3.45
N GLY A 114 12.00 -9.09 2.95
CA GLY A 114 12.61 -9.79 1.83
C GLY A 114 14.01 -9.26 1.51
N GLU A 115 14.50 -9.63 0.33
CA GLU A 115 15.80 -9.15 -0.14
C GLU A 115 15.91 -7.63 -0.23
N PRO A 116 14.87 -6.88 -0.66
CA PRO A 116 14.94 -5.42 -0.70
C PRO A 116 15.02 -4.76 0.68
N GLY A 117 14.74 -5.50 1.76
CA GLY A 117 14.74 -5.01 3.13
C GLY A 117 13.44 -5.31 3.88
N ARG A 118 13.23 -4.58 4.97
CA ARG A 118 12.00 -4.65 5.78
C ARG A 118 11.28 -3.33 5.74
N PHE A 119 9.99 -3.38 5.47
CA PHE A 119 9.11 -2.21 5.37
C PHE A 119 7.95 -2.38 6.35
N LEU A 120 7.68 -1.33 7.10
CA LEU A 120 6.52 -1.22 7.98
C LEU A 120 5.81 0.08 7.68
N LEU A 121 4.51 -0.01 7.40
CA LEU A 121 3.62 1.12 7.21
C LEU A 121 2.43 0.98 8.15
N THR A 122 2.11 2.03 8.91
CA THR A 122 0.87 2.14 9.68
C THR A 122 0.09 3.37 9.22
N LEU A 123 -1.14 3.15 8.82
CA LEU A 123 -2.12 4.19 8.48
C LEU A 123 -3.20 4.23 9.56
N ALA A 124 -3.61 5.42 9.96
CA ALA A 124 -4.76 5.59 10.85
C ALA A 124 -5.67 6.69 10.30
N GLY A 125 -6.98 6.45 10.25
CA GLY A 125 -7.87 7.42 9.63
C GLY A 125 -9.35 7.09 9.75
N SER A 126 -10.13 7.81 8.94
CA SER A 126 -11.58 7.67 8.81
C SER A 126 -11.99 7.71 7.34
N LEU A 127 -13.03 6.98 7.00
CA LEU A 127 -13.68 6.98 5.70
C LEU A 127 -15.06 7.61 5.82
N GLN A 128 -15.27 8.68 5.10
CA GLN A 128 -16.57 9.33 4.96
C GLN A 128 -17.32 8.68 3.79
N LEU A 129 -18.16 7.69 4.07
CA LEU A 129 -18.81 6.85 3.05
C LEU A 129 -19.64 7.63 2.03
N PRO A 130 -20.48 8.63 2.41
CA PRO A 130 -21.27 9.35 1.41
C PRO A 130 -20.41 10.10 0.40
N ALA A 131 -19.30 10.69 0.86
CA ALA A 131 -18.36 11.45 0.03
C ALA A 131 -17.25 10.58 -0.56
N GLN A 132 -17.11 9.33 -0.12
CA GLN A 132 -16.01 8.42 -0.47
C GLN A 132 -14.62 9.06 -0.27
N VAL A 133 -14.48 9.80 0.83
CA VAL A 133 -13.25 10.49 1.19
C VAL A 133 -12.61 9.80 2.37
N TRP A 134 -11.37 9.36 2.20
CA TRP A 134 -10.53 8.92 3.30
C TRP A 134 -9.70 10.08 3.82
N GLN A 135 -9.68 10.24 5.14
CA GLN A 135 -8.85 11.22 5.85
C GLN A 135 -8.09 10.54 6.97
N GLY A 136 -6.80 10.80 7.06
CA GLY A 136 -6.01 10.19 8.10
C GLY A 136 -4.55 10.63 8.05
N ARG A 137 -3.69 9.75 8.50
CA ARG A 137 -2.26 9.97 8.56
C ARG A 137 -1.48 8.69 8.31
N ILE A 138 -0.31 8.83 7.76
CA ILE A 138 0.77 7.84 7.89
C ILE A 138 1.27 7.99 9.32
N ALA A 139 0.89 7.07 10.20
CA ALA A 139 1.27 7.13 11.62
C ALA A 139 2.72 6.67 11.82
N GLN A 140 3.15 5.70 11.01
CA GLN A 140 4.50 5.15 11.02
C GLN A 140 4.90 4.70 9.62
N LEU A 141 6.14 4.98 9.22
CA LEU A 141 6.80 4.38 8.07
C LEU A 141 8.25 4.12 8.44
N THR A 142 8.68 2.87 8.35
CA THR A 142 10.08 2.49 8.55
C THR A 142 10.55 1.56 7.44
N LEU A 143 11.78 1.78 7.00
CA LEU A 143 12.52 0.94 6.07
C LEU A 143 13.80 0.52 6.76
N LYS A 144 14.10 -0.78 6.80
CA LYS A 144 15.31 -1.34 7.43
C LYS A 144 15.97 -2.31 6.48
N ASP A 145 17.24 -2.54 6.70
CA ASP A 145 18.02 -3.51 5.93
C ASP A 145 17.99 -3.27 4.42
N THR A 146 17.72 -2.03 3.99
CA THR A 146 17.73 -1.66 2.57
C THR A 146 19.12 -1.26 2.12
N VAL A 147 19.39 -1.35 0.80
CA VAL A 147 20.65 -0.88 0.21
C VAL A 147 20.88 0.62 0.46
N ALA A 148 19.84 1.40 0.67
CA ALA A 148 19.90 2.83 0.99
C ALA A 148 20.00 3.10 2.50
N GLY A 149 20.10 2.05 3.34
CA GLY A 149 20.15 2.15 4.80
C GLY A 149 18.76 2.12 5.47
N ALA A 150 18.74 2.46 6.75
CA ALA A 150 17.51 2.47 7.52
C ALA A 150 16.90 3.88 7.52
N TRP A 151 15.59 3.96 7.26
CA TRP A 151 14.81 5.20 7.22
C TRP A 151 13.60 5.11 8.12
N SER A 152 13.25 6.19 8.74
CA SER A 152 12.02 6.30 9.54
C SER A 152 11.32 7.64 9.31
N LEU A 153 9.99 7.61 9.32
CA LEU A 153 9.17 8.82 9.31
C LEU A 153 9.40 9.60 10.61
N ASP A 154 9.74 10.87 10.50
CA ASP A 154 10.06 11.72 11.67
C ASP A 154 8.82 12.01 12.52
N GLN A 155 7.71 12.32 11.85
CA GLN A 155 6.43 12.64 12.46
C GLN A 155 5.28 12.14 11.55
N PRO A 156 4.11 11.84 12.12
CA PRO A 156 2.97 11.43 11.32
C PRO A 156 2.62 12.44 10.22
N ALA A 157 2.43 11.96 9.00
CA ALA A 157 2.10 12.78 7.83
C ALA A 157 0.61 12.66 7.50
N THR A 158 -0.06 13.79 7.29
CA THR A 158 -1.48 13.80 6.93
C THR A 158 -1.73 13.32 5.51
N VAL A 159 -2.80 12.58 5.32
CA VAL A 159 -3.26 12.12 4.01
C VAL A 159 -4.76 12.34 3.89
N ARG A 160 -5.18 12.85 2.74
CA ARG A 160 -6.58 12.90 2.32
C ARG A 160 -6.68 12.32 0.91
N ALA A 161 -7.62 11.45 0.65
CA ALA A 161 -7.78 10.82 -0.65
C ALA A 161 -9.24 10.55 -0.99
N SER A 162 -9.59 10.75 -2.25
CA SER A 162 -10.86 10.40 -2.87
C SER A 162 -10.62 9.94 -4.32
N ALA A 163 -11.70 9.64 -5.06
CA ALA A 163 -11.59 9.33 -6.49
C ALA A 163 -11.14 10.54 -7.35
N GLN A 164 -11.29 11.79 -6.85
CA GLN A 164 -10.99 13.01 -7.59
C GLN A 164 -9.75 13.75 -7.08
N GLU A 165 -9.32 13.50 -5.87
CA GLU A 165 -8.19 14.21 -5.27
C GLU A 165 -7.43 13.34 -4.29
N ALA A 166 -6.14 13.57 -4.19
CA ALA A 166 -5.28 13.06 -3.12
C ALA A 166 -4.35 14.18 -2.64
N ASN A 167 -4.12 14.23 -1.34
CA ASN A 167 -3.22 15.17 -0.72
C ASN A 167 -2.34 14.45 0.29
N LEU A 168 -1.04 14.65 0.19
CA LEU A 168 -0.03 14.24 1.16
C LEU A 168 0.57 15.47 1.79
N GLY A 169 0.36 15.66 3.08
CA GLY A 169 1.08 16.66 3.87
C GLY A 169 2.57 16.33 3.97
N ALA A 170 3.35 17.22 4.58
CA ALA A 170 4.78 17.02 4.69
C ALA A 170 5.12 15.68 5.38
N ALA A 171 5.69 14.75 4.63
CA ALA A 171 6.18 13.45 5.07
C ALA A 171 7.70 13.46 5.02
N CYS A 172 8.36 13.60 6.15
CA CYS A 172 9.81 13.63 6.25
C CYS A 172 10.34 12.31 6.79
N LEU A 173 11.26 11.72 6.05
CA LEU A 173 11.98 10.48 6.39
C LEU A 173 13.42 10.82 6.73
N SER A 174 13.93 10.29 7.81
CA SER A 174 15.31 10.46 8.24
C SER A 174 16.09 9.15 8.26
N SER A 175 17.34 9.26 7.84
CA SER A 175 18.38 8.26 7.97
C SER A 175 19.69 9.00 8.23
N ALA A 176 19.95 9.30 9.50
CA ALA A 176 20.98 10.25 9.91
C ALA A 176 22.32 10.08 9.16
N PRO A 177 22.92 11.18 8.65
CA PRO A 177 22.47 12.58 8.75
C PRO A 177 21.49 13.02 7.65
N THR A 178 21.06 12.13 6.77
CA THR A 178 20.22 12.43 5.60
C THR A 178 18.75 12.55 5.98
N ARG A 179 18.07 13.53 5.38
CA ARG A 179 16.63 13.74 5.51
C ARG A 179 16.00 13.95 4.15
N LEU A 180 14.88 13.27 3.90
CA LEU A 180 14.06 13.38 2.68
C LEU A 180 12.65 13.79 3.07
N CYS A 181 12.17 14.93 2.60
CA CYS A 181 10.81 15.38 2.81
C CYS A 181 10.03 15.40 1.49
N LEU A 182 8.81 14.89 1.53
CA LEU A 182 7.90 14.78 0.41
C LEU A 182 6.58 15.43 0.80
N GLN A 183 5.98 16.20 -0.12
CA GLN A 183 4.60 16.66 -0.03
C GLN A 183 4.02 16.76 -1.42
N GLY A 184 2.70 16.61 -1.54
CA GLY A 184 2.10 16.72 -2.86
C GLY A 184 0.59 16.61 -2.84
N GLN A 185 0.02 16.97 -3.97
CA GLN A 185 -1.41 16.85 -4.22
C GLN A 185 -1.64 16.38 -5.66
N TRP A 186 -2.67 15.61 -5.81
CA TRP A 186 -3.20 15.17 -7.09
C TRP A 186 -4.67 15.55 -7.19
N ASN A 187 -5.06 15.99 -8.37
CA ASN A 187 -6.46 16.27 -8.68
C ASN A 187 -6.76 15.78 -10.10
N ALA A 188 -7.85 15.05 -10.26
CA ALA A 188 -8.22 14.42 -11.53
C ALA A 188 -8.35 15.41 -12.70
N ALA A 189 -8.75 16.66 -12.43
CA ALA A 189 -8.89 17.70 -13.46
C ALA A 189 -7.64 18.57 -13.64
N ARG A 190 -6.83 18.74 -12.59
CA ARG A 190 -5.68 19.68 -12.59
C ARG A 190 -4.33 18.98 -12.64
N GLY A 191 -4.30 17.66 -12.41
CA GLY A 191 -3.07 16.87 -12.42
C GLY A 191 -2.39 16.77 -11.07
N ILE A 192 -1.08 16.62 -11.09
CA ILE A 192 -0.23 16.42 -9.91
C ILE A 192 0.66 17.64 -9.67
N THR A 193 0.85 18.01 -8.42
CA THR A 193 1.91 18.91 -7.99
C THR A 193 2.57 18.34 -6.74
N GLY A 194 3.89 18.47 -6.64
CA GLY A 194 4.63 17.96 -5.51
C GLY A 194 5.94 18.68 -5.30
N ARG A 195 6.47 18.55 -4.09
CA ARG A 195 7.79 19.05 -3.69
C ARG A 195 8.55 17.95 -2.99
N VAL A 196 9.82 17.82 -3.37
CA VAL A 196 10.79 16.91 -2.75
C VAL A 196 11.95 17.75 -2.24
N GLN A 197 12.32 17.58 -0.99
CA GLN A 197 13.49 18.22 -0.38
C GLN A 197 14.40 17.16 0.17
N LEU A 198 15.67 17.23 -0.19
CA LEU A 198 16.72 16.33 0.25
C LEU A 198 17.79 17.14 0.99
N SER A 199 18.15 16.71 2.19
CA SER A 199 19.16 17.37 3.01
C SER A 199 20.22 16.39 3.49
N ASN A 200 21.47 16.82 3.44
CA ASN A 200 22.66 16.11 3.96
C ASN A 200 22.81 14.67 3.40
N LEU A 201 22.46 14.45 2.14
CA LEU A 201 22.70 13.17 1.50
C LEU A 201 24.22 12.90 1.43
N THR A 202 24.63 11.76 1.94
CA THR A 202 26.02 11.27 1.79
C THR A 202 26.05 10.26 0.64
N PRO A 203 26.66 10.60 -0.52
CA PRO A 203 26.67 9.71 -1.70
C PRO A 203 27.35 8.37 -1.47
N GLU A 204 28.25 8.26 -0.47
CA GLU A 204 28.89 6.99 -0.11
C GLU A 204 27.89 5.87 0.18
N ARG A 205 26.68 6.19 0.62
CA ARG A 205 25.61 5.19 0.84
C ARG A 205 25.13 4.54 -0.44
N PHE A 206 25.42 5.16 -1.58
CA PHE A 206 25.01 4.71 -2.90
C PHE A 206 26.17 4.24 -3.75
N LYS A 207 27.32 3.89 -3.13
CA LYS A 207 28.51 3.41 -3.85
C LYS A 207 28.21 2.26 -4.81
N THR A 208 27.28 1.38 -4.46
CA THR A 208 26.82 0.27 -5.30
C THR A 208 26.18 0.71 -6.61
N PHE A 209 25.70 1.95 -6.70
CA PHE A 209 25.08 2.53 -7.89
C PHE A 209 25.97 3.54 -8.61
N LEU A 210 27.15 3.86 -8.05
CA LEU A 210 28.12 4.76 -8.68
C LEU A 210 29.09 3.99 -9.55
N PRO A 211 29.55 4.57 -10.68
CA PRO A 211 30.62 3.98 -11.47
C PRO A 211 31.88 3.75 -10.62
N GLU A 212 32.66 2.72 -10.95
CA GLU A 212 33.93 2.44 -10.29
C GLU A 212 34.86 3.66 -10.36
N GLY A 213 35.53 3.96 -9.23
CA GLY A 213 36.48 5.07 -9.13
C GLY A 213 35.84 6.41 -8.73
N VAL A 214 34.50 6.54 -8.65
CA VAL A 214 33.83 7.75 -8.18
C VAL A 214 33.76 7.75 -6.65
N ASN A 215 34.51 8.66 -6.02
CA ASN A 215 34.48 8.93 -4.58
C ASN A 215 33.84 10.31 -4.34
N LEU A 216 32.59 10.33 -3.89
CA LEU A 216 31.90 11.56 -3.53
C LEU A 216 31.86 11.68 -1.99
N THR A 217 32.70 12.55 -1.44
CA THR A 217 32.80 12.80 0.02
C THR A 217 31.96 14.00 0.48
N THR A 218 31.28 14.66 -0.46
CA THR A 218 30.49 15.86 -0.18
C THR A 218 29.07 15.54 0.29
N ARG A 219 28.46 16.48 0.98
CA ARG A 219 27.03 16.43 1.32
C ARG A 219 26.21 17.10 0.23
N VAL A 220 25.16 16.42 -0.22
CA VAL A 220 24.27 16.93 -1.25
C VAL A 220 22.95 17.39 -0.62
N ASN A 221 22.56 18.60 -0.97
CA ASN A 221 21.23 19.12 -0.67
C ASN A 221 20.54 19.43 -2.02
N GLY A 222 19.24 19.18 -2.08
CA GLY A 222 18.48 19.43 -3.30
C GLY A 222 17.00 19.67 -3.02
N GLU A 223 16.38 20.40 -3.91
CA GLU A 223 14.94 20.59 -3.94
C GLU A 223 14.46 20.37 -5.37
N ALA A 224 13.35 19.66 -5.52
CA ALA A 224 12.67 19.49 -6.79
C ALA A 224 11.18 19.76 -6.61
N THR A 225 10.59 20.37 -7.61
CA THR A 225 9.14 20.50 -7.76
C THR A 225 8.70 19.68 -8.97
N VAL A 226 7.62 18.95 -8.81
CA VAL A 226 7.02 18.16 -9.88
C VAL A 226 5.65 18.71 -10.17
N SER A 227 5.35 18.96 -11.44
CA SER A 227 4.01 19.30 -11.90
C SER A 227 3.68 18.52 -13.18
N GLY A 228 2.43 18.12 -13.31
CA GLY A 228 1.94 17.39 -14.47
C GLY A 228 0.44 17.54 -14.63
N GLN A 229 -0.02 17.65 -15.86
CA GLN A 229 -1.45 17.73 -16.19
C GLN A 229 -1.97 16.36 -16.65
N PRO A 230 -3.27 16.05 -16.48
CA PRO A 230 -3.87 14.84 -17.02
C PRO A 230 -3.65 14.75 -18.54
N GLY A 231 -3.05 13.64 -19.00
CA GLY A 231 -2.75 13.43 -20.42
C GLY A 231 -1.55 14.20 -20.98
N GLY A 232 -0.83 14.99 -20.17
CA GLY A 232 0.38 15.69 -20.54
C GLY A 232 1.66 15.01 -20.03
N ALA A 233 2.84 15.45 -20.55
CA ALA A 233 4.12 15.03 -20.01
C ALA A 233 4.35 15.62 -18.61
N MET A 234 5.00 14.86 -17.73
CA MET A 234 5.49 15.38 -16.44
C MET A 234 6.65 16.35 -16.70
N GLN A 235 6.66 17.47 -16.07
CA GLN A 235 7.71 18.49 -16.07
C GLN A 235 8.45 18.48 -14.73
#